data_5eb4e4403f7c739bb9d93fd8bd0150da
#
_entry.id   5eb4e4403f7c739bb9d93fd8bd0150da
#
_cell.length_a   1.000
_cell.length_b   1.000
_cell.length_c   1.000
_cell.angle_alpha   90.00
_cell.angle_beta   90.00
_cell.angle_gamma   90.00
#
_symmetry.space_group_name_H-M   'P 1'
#
loop_
_entity.id
_entity.type
_entity.pdbx_description
1 polymer ?
#
loop_
_entity_poly.entity_id
_entity_poly.type
_entity_poly.pdbx_seq_one_letter_code
_entity_poly.pdbx_strand_id
1 'polypeptide(L)'
;YRRVVIQTPGGVGGQDQLLLSALTVRERIDTLVNLLLEEKCAIAGIHSSALAADTLLRRLHGQTRHLLLINSTNSGSLRQSYFTSAGLRFSRLGYASGDTIQRAIDVAEETRRVRQYLTTLRLMDREEQLAVLLLTNDSETSEFAATFAQHLLPDADRLDPASETVAAFARRLGFPADCANWTMLLCIAIARGQITDHYRPESAARYLRLRRLGHGLSLTAGALALAGALLGWQGYREATRLQQSIDDTTRQLHKEIDRNKQLAARLEE
;
A
#
# COMPACT_ATOMS: atom_id res chain seq x y z
N TYR A 1 -16.57 10.00 10.59
CA TYR A 1 -17.21 8.72 10.23
C TYR A 1 -16.97 8.43 8.76
N ARG A 2 -16.50 7.23 8.44
CA ARG A 2 -16.45 6.75 7.05
C ARG A 2 -17.47 5.63 6.92
N ARG A 3 -18.33 5.74 5.92
CA ARG A 3 -19.27 4.71 5.52
C ARG A 3 -18.54 3.75 4.56
N VAL A 4 -18.39 2.50 4.95
CA VAL A 4 -17.94 1.43 4.04
C VAL A 4 -19.16 0.59 3.72
N VAL A 5 -19.62 0.62 2.47
CA VAL A 5 -20.70 -0.24 1.98
C VAL A 5 -20.10 -1.58 1.63
N ILE A 6 -20.53 -2.63 2.30
CA ILE A 6 -20.19 -4.00 1.96
C ILE A 6 -21.40 -4.56 1.21
N GLN A 7 -21.29 -4.63 -0.11
CA GLN A 7 -22.29 -5.34 -0.91
C GLN A 7 -22.09 -6.84 -0.72
N THR A 8 -23.12 -7.54 -0.26
CA THR A 8 -23.13 -8.99 -0.22
C THR A 8 -23.79 -9.48 -1.53
N PRO A 9 -23.05 -10.13 -2.45
CA PRO A 9 -23.67 -10.75 -3.61
C PRO A 9 -24.62 -11.85 -3.14
N GLY A 10 -25.91 -11.73 -3.40
CA GLY A 10 -26.89 -12.80 -3.19
C GLY A 10 -27.74 -12.76 -1.93
N GLY A 11 -27.74 -11.66 -1.18
CA GLY A 11 -28.73 -11.50 -0.09
C GLY A 11 -30.16 -11.41 -0.67
N VAL A 12 -31.03 -12.34 -0.27
CA VAL A 12 -32.46 -12.31 -0.56
C VAL A 12 -33.01 -11.01 0.05
N GLY A 13 -33.36 -10.04 -0.82
CA GLY A 13 -33.97 -8.79 -0.40
C GLY A 13 -33.18 -7.51 -0.69
N GLY A 14 -32.00 -7.54 -1.34
CA GLY A 14 -31.30 -6.34 -1.81
C GLY A 14 -30.86 -5.37 -0.70
N GLN A 15 -30.70 -5.84 0.54
CA GLN A 15 -30.25 -5.00 1.65
C GLN A 15 -28.73 -4.84 1.62
N ASP A 16 -28.27 -3.61 1.47
CA ASP A 16 -26.85 -3.26 1.62
C ASP A 16 -26.45 -3.37 3.09
N GLN A 17 -25.42 -4.17 3.38
CA GLN A 17 -24.82 -4.22 4.71
C GLN A 17 -23.78 -3.11 4.85
N LEU A 18 -23.93 -2.30 5.90
CA LEU A 18 -23.05 -1.18 6.20
C LEU A 18 -22.12 -1.52 7.35
N LEU A 19 -20.81 -1.47 7.10
CA LEU A 19 -19.81 -1.43 8.16
C LEU A 19 -19.54 0.03 8.52
N LEU A 20 -19.99 0.45 9.70
CA LEU A 20 -19.66 1.77 10.23
C LEU A 20 -18.37 1.67 11.05
N SER A 21 -17.36 2.39 10.62
CA SER A 21 -16.09 2.48 11.34
C SER A 21 -15.84 3.93 11.74
N ALA A 22 -15.52 4.16 13.02
CA ALA A 22 -15.29 5.49 13.57
C ALA A 22 -14.03 5.51 14.42
N LEU A 23 -13.33 6.65 14.41
CA LEU A 23 -12.26 6.94 15.35
C LEU A 23 -12.89 7.44 16.66
N THR A 24 -12.79 6.62 17.72
CA THR A 24 -13.41 6.91 19.02
C THR A 24 -12.58 7.86 19.87
N VAL A 25 -11.25 7.92 19.66
CA VAL A 25 -10.33 8.78 20.42
C VAL A 25 -9.77 9.86 19.47
N ARG A 26 -10.68 10.67 18.94
CA ARG A 26 -10.36 11.69 17.93
C ARG A 26 -9.34 12.70 18.44
N GLU A 27 -9.48 13.16 19.67
CA GLU A 27 -8.62 14.21 20.26
C GLU A 27 -7.12 13.87 20.18
N ARG A 28 -6.74 12.63 20.48
CA ARG A 28 -5.33 12.19 20.38
C ARG A 28 -4.81 12.20 18.95
N ILE A 29 -5.64 11.82 18.01
CA ILE A 29 -5.29 11.79 16.59
C ILE A 29 -5.25 13.19 16.03
N ASP A 30 -6.22 14.05 16.37
CA ASP A 30 -6.28 15.45 15.94
C ASP A 30 -5.05 16.22 16.44
N THR A 31 -4.58 15.97 17.67
CA THR A 31 -3.35 16.58 18.20
C THR A 31 -2.14 16.23 17.33
N LEU A 32 -1.95 14.96 16.99
CA LEU A 32 -0.87 14.51 16.12
C LEU A 32 -1.01 15.07 14.69
N VAL A 33 -2.22 15.05 14.15
CA VAL A 33 -2.52 15.59 12.82
C VAL A 33 -2.20 17.07 12.75
N ASN A 34 -2.63 17.85 13.76
CA ASN A 34 -2.38 19.30 13.82
C ASN A 34 -0.89 19.60 13.90
N LEU A 35 -0.13 18.88 14.75
CA LEU A 35 1.33 19.01 14.83
C LEU A 35 1.99 18.76 13.46
N LEU A 36 1.60 17.71 12.76
CA LEU A 36 2.13 17.40 11.42
C LEU A 36 1.75 18.46 10.38
N LEU A 37 0.56 19.07 10.51
CA LEU A 37 0.12 20.15 9.62
C LEU A 37 0.85 21.46 9.90
N GLU A 38 1.16 21.79 11.15
CA GLU A 38 2.00 22.93 11.54
C GLU A 38 3.39 22.81 10.92
N GLU A 39 3.96 21.60 10.92
CA GLU A 39 5.22 21.27 10.25
C GLU A 39 5.08 21.12 8.73
N LYS A 40 3.96 21.48 8.14
CA LYS A 40 3.66 21.39 6.70
C LYS A 40 3.84 19.98 6.12
N CYS A 41 3.70 18.95 6.95
CA CYS A 41 3.78 17.56 6.50
C CYS A 41 2.53 17.21 5.68
N ALA A 42 2.76 16.62 4.50
CA ALA A 42 1.67 16.13 3.66
C ALA A 42 1.19 14.76 4.16
N ILE A 43 0.03 14.72 4.82
CA ILE A 43 -0.57 13.48 5.32
C ILE A 43 -1.33 12.80 4.18
N ALA A 44 -0.90 11.62 3.77
CA ALA A 44 -1.54 10.84 2.70
C ALA A 44 -2.86 10.21 3.14
N GLY A 45 -2.95 9.78 4.38
CA GLY A 45 -4.16 9.18 4.95
C GLY A 45 -3.93 8.65 6.36
N ILE A 46 -5.02 8.26 7.01
CA ILE A 46 -5.03 7.59 8.30
C ILE A 46 -5.70 6.22 8.08
N HIS A 47 -5.04 5.16 8.51
CA HIS A 47 -5.48 3.81 8.20
C HIS A 47 -5.81 3.01 9.46
N SER A 48 -6.94 2.29 9.43
CA SER A 48 -7.26 1.28 10.44
C SER A 48 -6.54 -0.03 10.10
N SER A 49 -5.84 -0.62 11.05
CA SER A 49 -5.14 -1.89 10.83
C SER A 49 -6.10 -3.04 10.47
N ALA A 50 -7.31 -3.05 11.01
CA ALA A 50 -8.32 -4.06 10.69
C ALA A 50 -8.87 -3.92 9.27
N LEU A 51 -9.15 -2.69 8.81
CA LEU A 51 -9.57 -2.44 7.43
C LEU A 51 -8.43 -2.66 6.43
N ALA A 52 -7.20 -2.37 6.84
CA ALA A 52 -6.01 -2.66 6.03
C ALA A 52 -5.81 -4.17 5.87
N ALA A 53 -6.04 -4.96 6.93
CA ALA A 53 -6.03 -6.41 6.86
C ALA A 53 -7.05 -6.96 5.87
N ASP A 54 -8.27 -6.41 5.82
CA ASP A 54 -9.28 -6.80 4.83
C ASP A 54 -8.77 -6.66 3.39
N THR A 55 -8.14 -5.54 3.10
CA THR A 55 -7.57 -5.28 1.76
C THR A 55 -6.46 -6.29 1.40
N LEU A 56 -5.62 -6.68 2.37
CA LEU A 56 -4.55 -7.65 2.15
C LEU A 56 -5.10 -9.08 2.00
N LEU A 57 -6.05 -9.47 2.84
CA LEU A 57 -6.64 -10.81 2.82
C LEU A 57 -7.41 -11.09 1.52
N ARG A 58 -8.08 -10.09 0.95
CA ARG A 58 -8.78 -10.21 -0.35
C ARG A 58 -7.85 -10.59 -1.51
N ARG A 59 -6.53 -10.41 -1.37
CA ARG A 59 -5.54 -10.82 -2.38
C ARG A 59 -5.16 -12.30 -2.29
N LEU A 60 -5.44 -12.91 -1.16
CA LEU A 60 -5.24 -14.34 -0.99
C LEU A 60 -6.45 -15.06 -1.57
N HIS A 61 -6.29 -15.64 -2.75
CA HIS A 61 -7.32 -16.45 -3.40
C HIS A 61 -7.65 -17.67 -2.52
N GLY A 62 -8.92 -17.99 -2.34
CA GLY A 62 -9.35 -19.13 -1.54
C GLY A 62 -9.72 -18.76 -0.10
N GLN A 63 -10.29 -17.58 0.13
CA GLN A 63 -10.79 -17.20 1.44
C GLN A 63 -11.82 -18.23 1.95
N THR A 64 -11.52 -18.74 3.12
CA THR A 64 -12.51 -19.51 3.90
C THR A 64 -13.73 -18.63 4.15
N ARG A 65 -14.92 -19.24 4.21
CA ARG A 65 -16.18 -18.51 4.43
C ARG A 65 -16.15 -17.67 5.71
N HIS A 66 -15.45 -18.18 6.73
CA HIS A 66 -15.30 -17.56 8.04
C HIS A 66 -13.84 -17.61 8.47
N LEU A 67 -13.19 -16.45 8.63
CA LEU A 67 -11.80 -16.34 9.03
C LEU A 67 -11.66 -15.41 10.24
N LEU A 68 -11.04 -15.89 11.30
CA LEU A 68 -10.57 -15.08 12.42
C LEU A 68 -9.06 -14.87 12.30
N LEU A 69 -8.65 -13.64 11.98
CA LEU A 69 -7.24 -13.24 12.00
C LEU A 69 -6.86 -12.76 13.40
N ILE A 70 -5.83 -13.34 13.97
CA ILE A 70 -5.25 -12.94 15.26
C ILE A 70 -3.83 -12.45 14.97
N ASN A 71 -3.51 -11.22 15.33
CA ASN A 71 -2.17 -10.68 15.19
C ASN A 71 -1.73 -9.94 16.43
N SER A 72 -0.47 -10.13 16.80
CA SER A 72 0.19 -9.42 17.89
C SER A 72 0.44 -7.96 17.48
N THR A 73 0.32 -7.04 18.45
CA THR A 73 0.74 -5.65 18.30
C THR A 73 2.04 -5.42 19.07
N ASN A 74 2.80 -4.40 18.70
CA ASN A 74 4.07 -4.06 19.35
C ASN A 74 3.91 -3.74 20.86
N SER A 75 2.69 -3.46 21.33
CA SER A 75 2.37 -3.17 22.73
C SER A 75 1.99 -4.40 23.55
N GLY A 76 2.16 -5.62 23.01
CA GLY A 76 1.77 -6.88 23.68
C GLY A 76 0.26 -7.16 23.64
N SER A 77 -0.55 -6.28 23.08
CA SER A 77 -1.95 -6.54 22.84
C SER A 77 -2.16 -7.36 21.57
N LEU A 78 -3.26 -8.09 21.51
CA LEU A 78 -3.67 -8.92 20.39
C LEU A 78 -4.89 -8.33 19.70
N ARG A 79 -4.85 -8.25 18.39
CA ARG A 79 -6.03 -7.87 17.62
C ARG A 79 -6.67 -9.12 17.03
N GLN A 80 -7.94 -9.25 17.26
CA GLN A 80 -8.80 -10.28 16.68
C GLN A 80 -9.73 -9.63 15.67
N SER A 81 -9.68 -10.06 14.43
CA SER A 81 -10.50 -9.50 13.35
C SER A 81 -11.18 -10.63 12.59
N TYR A 82 -12.49 -10.59 12.52
CA TYR A 82 -13.30 -11.60 11.85
C TYR A 82 -13.71 -11.13 10.46
N PHE A 83 -13.48 -12.00 9.50
CA PHE A 83 -13.76 -11.75 8.09
C PHE A 83 -14.70 -12.81 7.52
N THR A 84 -15.51 -12.39 6.58
CA THR A 84 -16.31 -13.26 5.71
C THR A 84 -15.95 -12.99 4.26
N SER A 85 -16.54 -13.71 3.31
CA SER A 85 -16.41 -13.41 1.87
C SER A 85 -16.77 -11.96 1.52
N ALA A 86 -17.63 -11.32 2.31
CA ALA A 86 -18.01 -9.91 2.16
C ALA A 86 -16.99 -8.94 2.81
N GLY A 87 -15.99 -9.43 3.53
CA GLY A 87 -14.92 -8.65 4.18
C GLY A 87 -15.01 -8.59 5.69
N LEU A 88 -14.35 -7.59 6.27
CA LEU A 88 -14.31 -7.36 7.71
C LEU A 88 -15.71 -7.17 8.29
N ARG A 89 -16.04 -7.96 9.31
CA ARG A 89 -17.31 -7.85 10.04
C ARG A 89 -17.14 -7.35 11.47
N PHE A 90 -16.03 -7.69 12.08
CA PHE A 90 -15.79 -7.43 13.48
C PHE A 90 -14.29 -7.31 13.74
N SER A 91 -13.88 -6.39 14.58
CA SER A 91 -12.50 -6.31 15.05
C SER A 91 -12.47 -5.78 16.47
N ARG A 92 -11.67 -6.42 17.31
CA ARG A 92 -11.45 -5.98 18.69
C ARG A 92 -9.99 -6.10 19.08
N LEU A 93 -9.61 -5.37 20.09
CA LEU A 93 -8.32 -5.48 20.74
C LEU A 93 -8.51 -6.28 22.03
N GLY A 94 -7.73 -7.34 22.19
CA GLY A 94 -7.63 -8.13 23.40
C GLY A 94 -6.28 -7.93 24.06
N TYR A 95 -6.20 -8.27 25.32
CA TYR A 95 -4.95 -8.29 26.08
C TYR A 95 -4.70 -9.71 26.53
N ALA A 96 -3.47 -10.18 26.34
CA ALA A 96 -2.98 -11.41 26.91
C ALA A 96 -1.76 -11.07 27.76
N SER A 97 -1.75 -11.47 29.02
CA SER A 97 -0.69 -11.16 29.97
C SER A 97 0.00 -12.43 30.45
N GLY A 98 1.20 -12.29 30.99
CA GLY A 98 1.97 -13.41 31.48
C GLY A 98 3.09 -13.84 30.54
N ASP A 99 3.61 -15.04 30.79
CA ASP A 99 4.64 -15.66 29.95
C ASP A 99 4.07 -16.15 28.61
N THR A 100 4.92 -16.67 27.75
CA THR A 100 4.55 -17.13 26.42
C THR A 100 3.48 -18.21 26.42
N ILE A 101 3.55 -19.15 27.37
CA ILE A 101 2.61 -20.27 27.50
C ILE A 101 1.24 -19.76 27.95
N GLN A 102 1.21 -18.99 29.04
CA GLN A 102 -0.03 -18.44 29.57
C GLN A 102 -0.74 -17.54 28.56
N ARG A 103 0.02 -16.71 27.84
CA ARG A 103 -0.51 -15.87 26.73
C ARG A 103 -1.15 -16.73 25.64
N ALA A 104 -0.52 -17.85 25.26
CA ALA A 104 -1.07 -18.75 24.26
C ALA A 104 -2.40 -19.38 24.70
N ILE A 105 -2.48 -19.78 25.97
CA ILE A 105 -3.70 -20.31 26.59
C ILE A 105 -4.81 -19.27 26.61
N ASP A 106 -4.50 -18.06 27.09
CA ASP A 106 -5.46 -16.94 27.14
C ASP A 106 -6.03 -16.63 25.76
N VAL A 107 -5.17 -16.62 24.72
CA VAL A 107 -5.59 -16.37 23.34
C VAL A 107 -6.47 -17.50 22.80
N ALA A 108 -6.18 -18.75 23.13
CA ALA A 108 -6.99 -19.89 22.74
C ALA A 108 -8.39 -19.83 23.39
N GLU A 109 -8.46 -19.54 24.68
CA GLU A 109 -9.74 -19.37 25.38
C GLU A 109 -10.55 -18.22 24.82
N GLU A 110 -9.89 -17.11 24.55
CA GLU A 110 -10.53 -15.93 23.97
C GLU A 110 -11.03 -16.20 22.54
N THR A 111 -10.33 -17.05 21.78
CA THR A 111 -10.77 -17.50 20.46
C THR A 111 -12.07 -18.31 20.53
N ARG A 112 -12.21 -19.18 21.53
CA ARG A 112 -13.50 -19.90 21.81
C ARG A 112 -14.62 -18.93 22.14
N ARG A 113 -14.34 -17.93 22.99
CA ARG A 113 -15.32 -16.88 23.33
C ARG A 113 -15.78 -16.10 22.13
N VAL A 114 -14.83 -15.75 21.23
CA VAL A 114 -15.17 -15.07 19.97
C VAL A 114 -16.08 -15.94 19.11
N ARG A 115 -15.77 -17.22 18.93
CA ARG A 115 -16.63 -18.11 18.16
C ARG A 115 -18.05 -18.18 18.75
N GLN A 116 -18.16 -18.35 20.06
CA GLN A 116 -19.46 -18.35 20.74
C GLN A 116 -20.23 -17.03 20.54
N TYR A 117 -19.52 -15.91 20.61
CA TYR A 117 -20.08 -14.58 20.35
C TYR A 117 -20.60 -14.44 18.92
N LEU A 118 -19.81 -14.88 17.91
CA LEU A 118 -20.22 -14.85 16.51
C LEU A 118 -21.48 -15.69 16.25
N THR A 119 -21.56 -16.86 16.88
CA THR A 119 -22.74 -17.73 16.81
C THR A 119 -23.96 -17.09 17.48
N THR A 120 -23.78 -16.45 18.63
CA THR A 120 -24.86 -15.74 19.34
C THR A 120 -25.41 -14.57 18.51
N LEU A 121 -24.53 -13.85 17.82
CA LEU A 121 -24.93 -12.77 16.91
C LEU A 121 -25.46 -13.26 15.54
N ARG A 122 -25.54 -14.57 15.33
CA ARG A 122 -25.94 -15.17 14.04
C ARG A 122 -25.09 -14.69 12.85
N LEU A 123 -23.82 -14.40 13.09
CA LEU A 123 -22.84 -14.07 12.06
C LEU A 123 -22.23 -15.33 11.43
N MET A 124 -22.36 -16.46 12.09
CA MET A 124 -22.05 -17.81 11.60
C MET A 124 -22.96 -18.83 12.26
N ASP A 125 -23.19 -19.96 11.62
CA ASP A 125 -23.98 -21.04 12.16
C ASP A 125 -23.17 -21.89 13.17
N ARG A 126 -23.88 -22.65 14.00
CA ARG A 126 -23.23 -23.51 15.02
C ARG A 126 -22.40 -24.63 14.39
N GLU A 127 -22.84 -25.14 13.27
CA GLU A 127 -22.21 -26.22 12.51
C GLU A 127 -21.03 -25.74 11.66
N GLU A 128 -20.92 -24.45 11.43
CA GLU A 128 -19.87 -23.90 10.56
C GLU A 128 -18.53 -23.85 11.28
N GLN A 129 -17.47 -24.18 10.53
CA GLN A 129 -16.10 -24.12 11.01
C GLN A 129 -15.54 -22.71 10.88
N LEU A 130 -14.86 -22.24 11.92
CA LEU A 130 -14.13 -20.97 11.92
C LEU A 130 -12.65 -21.25 11.68
N ALA A 131 -12.13 -20.82 10.54
CA ALA A 131 -10.68 -20.81 10.30
C ALA A 131 -10.04 -19.73 11.18
N VAL A 132 -8.98 -20.09 11.87
CA VAL A 132 -8.25 -19.20 12.77
C VAL A 132 -6.82 -19.07 12.27
N LEU A 133 -6.44 -17.89 11.81
CA LEU A 133 -5.07 -17.58 11.40
C LEU A 133 -4.38 -16.76 12.47
N LEU A 134 -3.42 -17.37 13.13
CA LEU A 134 -2.54 -16.71 14.09
C LEU A 134 -1.28 -16.22 13.38
N LEU A 135 -1.08 -14.90 13.34
CA LEU A 135 0.16 -14.29 12.86
C LEU A 135 1.08 -13.96 14.04
N THR A 136 2.21 -14.64 14.09
CA THR A 136 3.25 -14.43 15.09
C THR A 136 4.37 -13.54 14.54
N ASN A 137 5.02 -12.76 15.42
CA ASN A 137 6.27 -12.09 15.10
C ASN A 137 7.41 -13.13 15.09
N ASP A 138 8.51 -12.84 14.41
CA ASP A 138 9.69 -13.74 14.36
C ASP A 138 10.30 -14.03 15.74
N SER A 139 10.06 -13.15 16.72
CA SER A 139 10.47 -13.34 18.12
C SER A 139 9.50 -14.17 18.96
N GLU A 140 8.28 -14.38 18.50
CA GLU A 140 7.29 -15.22 19.15
C GLU A 140 7.45 -16.64 18.61
N THR A 141 8.04 -17.48 19.41
CA THR A 141 8.53 -18.81 19.06
C THR A 141 7.44 -19.78 18.60
N SER A 142 7.91 -20.86 17.97
CA SER A 142 7.11 -22.06 17.66
C SER A 142 6.33 -22.59 18.87
N GLU A 143 6.81 -22.35 20.09
CA GLU A 143 6.18 -22.71 21.35
C GLU A 143 4.81 -22.03 21.55
N PHE A 144 4.72 -20.71 21.32
CA PHE A 144 3.44 -19.99 21.40
C PHE A 144 2.41 -20.59 20.44
N ALA A 145 2.81 -20.78 19.18
CA ALA A 145 1.93 -21.31 18.15
C ALA A 145 1.51 -22.77 18.44
N ALA A 146 2.45 -23.60 18.91
CA ALA A 146 2.17 -24.99 19.27
C ALA A 146 1.21 -25.08 20.48
N THR A 147 1.47 -24.31 21.53
CA THR A 147 0.59 -24.26 22.72
C THR A 147 -0.80 -23.76 22.35
N PHE A 148 -0.90 -22.71 21.56
CA PHE A 148 -2.17 -22.19 21.05
C PHE A 148 -2.97 -23.27 20.30
N ALA A 149 -2.33 -23.93 19.32
CA ALA A 149 -2.98 -24.98 18.52
C ALA A 149 -3.41 -26.16 19.41
N GLN A 150 -2.54 -26.60 20.34
CA GLN A 150 -2.84 -27.69 21.27
C GLN A 150 -4.08 -27.40 22.13
N HIS A 151 -4.23 -26.16 22.60
CA HIS A 151 -5.39 -25.77 23.42
C HIS A 151 -6.68 -25.64 22.62
N LEU A 152 -6.62 -25.52 21.28
CA LEU A 152 -7.79 -25.53 20.41
C LEU A 152 -8.16 -26.92 19.88
N LEU A 153 -7.27 -27.93 20.00
CA LEU A 153 -7.55 -29.30 19.54
C LEU A 153 -8.88 -29.89 20.00
N PRO A 154 -9.34 -29.68 21.26
CA PRO A 154 -10.65 -30.21 21.70
C PRO A 154 -11.84 -29.68 20.88
N ASP A 155 -11.67 -28.58 20.19
CA ASP A 155 -12.70 -27.92 19.36
C ASP A 155 -12.37 -27.99 17.86
N ALA A 156 -11.52 -28.94 17.42
CA ALA A 156 -11.02 -29.03 16.04
C ALA A 156 -12.12 -29.26 14.98
N ASP A 157 -13.25 -29.79 15.36
CA ASP A 157 -14.45 -29.90 14.52
C ASP A 157 -15.10 -28.54 14.22
N ARG A 158 -14.81 -27.53 15.02
CA ARG A 158 -15.40 -26.18 14.95
C ARG A 158 -14.39 -25.06 14.72
N LEU A 159 -13.14 -25.28 15.07
CA LEU A 159 -12.03 -24.35 14.94
C LEU A 159 -10.93 -25.01 14.13
N ASP A 160 -10.48 -24.32 13.08
CA ASP A 160 -9.36 -24.77 12.23
C ASP A 160 -8.17 -23.81 12.44
N PRO A 161 -7.30 -24.12 13.43
CA PRO A 161 -6.17 -23.26 13.74
C PRO A 161 -5.01 -23.45 12.77
N ALA A 162 -4.56 -22.34 12.19
CA ALA A 162 -3.32 -22.23 11.45
C ALA A 162 -2.45 -21.12 12.05
N SER A 163 -1.15 -21.29 12.02
CA SER A 163 -0.20 -20.26 12.46
C SER A 163 0.89 -20.08 11.43
N GLU A 164 1.29 -18.83 11.21
CA GLU A 164 2.45 -18.50 10.40
C GLU A 164 3.11 -17.22 10.91
N THR A 165 4.40 -17.03 10.58
CA THR A 165 5.08 -15.79 10.91
C THR A 165 4.61 -14.68 9.97
N VAL A 166 4.65 -13.43 10.44
CA VAL A 166 4.34 -12.26 9.60
C VAL A 166 5.23 -12.23 8.36
N ALA A 167 6.50 -12.64 8.47
CA ALA A 167 7.41 -12.72 7.35
C ALA A 167 6.96 -13.75 6.28
N ALA A 168 6.46 -14.92 6.70
CA ALA A 168 5.91 -15.92 5.78
C ALA A 168 4.64 -15.42 5.10
N PHE A 169 3.74 -14.81 5.86
CA PHE A 169 2.53 -14.18 5.36
C PHE A 169 2.84 -13.06 4.35
N ALA A 170 3.82 -12.20 4.65
CA ALA A 170 4.27 -11.14 3.77
C ALA A 170 4.80 -11.67 2.44
N ARG A 171 5.63 -12.71 2.46
CA ARG A 171 6.14 -13.38 1.25
C ARG A 171 5.01 -13.92 0.37
N ARG A 172 4.00 -14.52 0.97
CA ARG A 172 2.82 -15.04 0.27
C ARG A 172 2.02 -13.93 -0.43
N LEU A 173 2.05 -12.72 0.12
CA LEU A 173 1.45 -11.52 -0.47
C LEU A 173 2.36 -10.78 -1.47
N GLY A 174 3.58 -11.28 -1.74
CA GLY A 174 4.56 -10.64 -2.62
C GLY A 174 5.29 -9.44 -2.00
N PHE A 175 5.36 -9.38 -0.66
CA PHE A 175 6.15 -8.40 0.07
C PHE A 175 7.56 -8.92 0.40
N PRO A 176 8.51 -8.02 0.74
CA PRO A 176 9.82 -8.42 1.20
C PRO A 176 9.77 -9.32 2.44
N ALA A 177 10.71 -10.26 2.54
CA ALA A 177 10.77 -11.23 3.62
C ALA A 177 11.24 -10.64 4.97
N ASP A 178 11.74 -9.42 4.97
CA ASP A 178 12.23 -8.68 6.14
C ASP A 178 11.12 -7.99 6.95
N CYS A 179 9.85 -8.27 6.64
CA CYS A 179 8.71 -7.80 7.42
C CYS A 179 8.64 -8.51 8.77
N ALA A 180 9.36 -8.01 9.77
CA ALA A 180 9.49 -8.64 11.09
C ALA A 180 8.19 -8.61 11.92
N ASN A 181 7.27 -7.70 11.63
CA ASN A 181 6.02 -7.56 12.37
C ASN A 181 4.87 -7.01 11.52
N TRP A 182 3.65 -7.18 12.04
CA TRP A 182 2.41 -6.78 11.37
C TRP A 182 2.37 -5.28 11.01
N THR A 183 2.84 -4.41 11.90
CA THR A 183 2.84 -2.96 11.66
C THR A 183 3.74 -2.59 10.48
N MET A 184 4.93 -3.20 10.39
CA MET A 184 5.85 -3.00 9.29
C MET A 184 5.24 -3.45 7.96
N LEU A 185 4.59 -4.61 7.92
CA LEU A 185 3.87 -5.09 6.74
C LEU A 185 2.82 -4.08 6.27
N LEU A 186 2.01 -3.56 7.19
CA LEU A 186 1.01 -2.55 6.86
C LEU A 186 1.64 -1.25 6.35
N CYS A 187 2.73 -0.77 6.97
CA CYS A 187 3.44 0.41 6.51
C CYS A 187 3.97 0.25 5.08
N ILE A 188 4.55 -0.91 4.75
CA ILE A 188 5.03 -1.20 3.40
C ILE A 188 3.86 -1.27 2.40
N ALA A 189 2.74 -1.90 2.79
CA ALA A 189 1.55 -2.00 1.95
C ALA A 189 0.93 -0.62 1.66
N ILE A 190 0.89 0.26 2.66
CA ILE A 190 0.44 1.65 2.53
C ILE A 190 1.39 2.43 1.62
N ALA A 191 2.71 2.32 1.84
CA ALA A 191 3.72 3.01 1.03
C ALA A 191 3.67 2.60 -0.45
N ARG A 192 3.33 1.34 -0.74
CA ARG A 192 3.12 0.82 -2.11
C ARG A 192 1.76 1.21 -2.71
N GLY A 193 0.94 1.99 -2.01
CA GLY A 193 -0.39 2.39 -2.47
C GLY A 193 -1.40 1.23 -2.56
N GLN A 194 -1.13 0.13 -1.88
CA GLN A 194 -1.96 -1.08 -1.95
C GLN A 194 -3.16 -1.02 -1.00
N ILE A 195 -3.14 -0.11 -0.04
CA ILE A 195 -4.21 0.12 0.93
C ILE A 195 -4.76 1.51 0.69
N THR A 196 -6.08 1.58 0.47
CA THR A 196 -6.76 2.86 0.31
C THR A 196 -6.87 3.59 1.64
N ASP A 197 -6.90 4.92 1.59
CA ASP A 197 -7.12 5.78 2.73
C ASP A 197 -8.49 5.52 3.39
N HIS A 198 -8.49 5.27 4.70
CA HIS A 198 -9.71 5.01 5.46
C HIS A 198 -10.27 6.28 6.10
N TYR A 199 -9.38 7.13 6.63
CA TYR A 199 -9.74 8.37 7.28
C TYR A 199 -8.79 9.47 6.82
N ARG A 200 -9.31 10.50 6.18
CA ARG A 200 -8.51 11.66 5.80
C ARG A 200 -9.17 12.92 6.30
N PRO A 201 -8.54 13.69 7.18
CA PRO A 201 -9.00 15.03 7.53
C PRO A 201 -8.95 15.93 6.28
N GLU A 202 -9.98 16.72 6.05
CA GLU A 202 -10.04 17.64 4.90
C GLU A 202 -8.87 18.64 4.89
N SER A 203 -8.47 19.12 6.07
CA SER A 203 -7.30 19.97 6.26
C SER A 203 -6.00 19.35 5.71
N ALA A 204 -5.81 18.04 5.90
CA ALA A 204 -4.62 17.32 5.42
C ALA A 204 -4.60 17.17 3.89
N ALA A 205 -5.76 17.12 3.23
CA ALA A 205 -5.86 16.95 1.79
C ALA A 205 -5.28 18.14 1.00
N ARG A 206 -5.24 19.35 1.59
CA ARG A 206 -4.70 20.55 0.95
C ARG A 206 -3.20 20.42 0.65
N TYR A 207 -2.40 20.05 1.66
CA TYR A 207 -0.94 19.92 1.50
C TYR A 207 -0.56 18.80 0.54
N LEU A 208 -1.30 17.68 0.56
CA LEU A 208 -1.08 16.59 -0.38
C LEU A 208 -1.37 17.01 -1.84
N ARG A 209 -2.45 17.78 -2.07
CA ARG A 209 -2.77 18.32 -3.40
C ARG A 209 -1.68 19.28 -3.89
N LEU A 210 -1.24 20.22 -3.03
CA LEU A 210 -0.17 21.16 -3.36
C LEU A 210 1.14 20.43 -3.70
N ARG A 211 1.51 19.40 -2.96
CA ARG A 211 2.70 18.60 -3.25
C ARG A 211 2.59 17.86 -4.59
N ARG A 212 1.43 17.28 -4.90
CA ARG A 212 1.20 16.60 -6.19
C ARG A 212 1.24 17.59 -7.36
N LEU A 213 0.66 18.78 -7.19
CA LEU A 213 0.73 19.85 -8.19
C LEU A 213 2.17 20.31 -8.40
N GLY A 214 2.96 20.47 -7.33
CA GLY A 214 4.38 20.82 -7.43
C GLY A 214 5.19 19.80 -8.24
N HIS A 215 4.98 18.50 -8.01
CA HIS A 215 5.63 17.45 -8.81
C HIS A 215 5.17 17.45 -10.27
N GLY A 216 3.88 17.69 -10.53
CA GLY A 216 3.35 17.82 -11.88
C GLY A 216 4.01 18.99 -12.64
N LEU A 217 4.10 20.17 -12.00
CA LEU A 217 4.74 21.36 -12.56
C LEU A 217 6.23 21.14 -12.83
N SER A 218 6.97 20.49 -11.94
CA SER A 218 8.39 20.20 -12.16
C SER A 218 8.63 19.24 -13.33
N LEU A 219 7.76 18.23 -13.52
CA LEU A 219 7.84 17.31 -14.65
C LEU A 219 7.54 18.01 -15.96
N THR A 220 6.52 18.88 -16.01
CA THR A 220 6.18 19.66 -17.23
C THR A 220 7.27 20.66 -17.56
N ALA A 221 7.85 21.35 -16.57
CA ALA A 221 8.98 22.26 -16.79
C ALA A 221 10.21 21.52 -17.30
N GLY A 222 10.53 20.34 -16.77
CA GLY A 222 11.60 19.48 -17.27
C GLY A 222 11.38 19.03 -18.71
N ALA A 223 10.17 18.63 -19.06
CA ALA A 223 9.82 18.23 -20.43
C ALA A 223 9.94 19.40 -21.41
N LEU A 224 9.49 20.60 -21.03
CA LEU A 224 9.63 21.80 -21.84
C LEU A 224 11.10 22.21 -22.05
N ALA A 225 11.93 22.10 -20.99
CA ALA A 225 13.36 22.38 -21.09
C ALA A 225 14.08 21.40 -22.05
N LEU A 226 13.71 20.10 -21.96
CA LEU A 226 14.24 19.08 -22.89
C LEU A 226 13.80 19.34 -24.34
N ALA A 227 12.54 19.68 -24.56
CA ALA A 227 12.03 20.04 -25.88
C ALA A 227 12.77 21.27 -26.47
N GLY A 228 12.95 22.32 -25.65
CA GLY A 228 13.71 23.50 -26.01
C GLY A 228 15.17 23.19 -26.35
N ALA A 229 15.83 22.34 -25.58
CA ALA A 229 17.21 21.91 -25.86
C ALA A 229 17.31 21.12 -27.18
N LEU A 230 16.36 20.25 -27.47
CA LEU A 230 16.31 19.49 -28.74
C LEU A 230 16.10 20.39 -29.92
N LEU A 231 15.18 21.34 -29.86
CA LEU A 231 14.93 22.32 -30.91
C LEU A 231 16.15 23.24 -31.13
N GLY A 232 16.76 23.69 -30.04
CA GLY A 232 18.01 24.47 -30.11
C GLY A 232 19.15 23.67 -30.74
N TRP A 233 19.28 22.39 -30.39
CA TRP A 233 20.26 21.50 -31.01
C TRP A 233 20.03 21.29 -32.51
N GLN A 234 18.77 21.12 -32.94
CA GLN A 234 18.43 21.02 -34.36
C GLN A 234 18.77 22.29 -35.10
N GLY A 235 18.38 23.45 -34.57
CA GLY A 235 18.70 24.76 -35.14
C GLY A 235 20.22 24.99 -35.24
N TYR A 236 20.99 24.62 -34.23
CA TYR A 236 22.44 24.70 -34.26
C TYR A 236 23.06 23.82 -35.35
N ARG A 237 22.59 22.58 -35.50
CA ARG A 237 23.05 21.67 -36.56
C ARG A 237 22.73 22.21 -37.96
N GLU A 238 21.58 22.83 -38.12
CA GLU A 238 21.16 23.42 -39.40
C GLU A 238 21.99 24.66 -39.73
N ALA A 239 22.23 25.52 -38.75
CA ALA A 239 23.13 26.69 -38.91
C ALA A 239 24.56 26.28 -39.28
N THR A 240 25.12 25.26 -38.64
CA THR A 240 26.46 24.75 -38.96
C THR A 240 26.54 24.15 -40.38
N ARG A 241 25.49 23.45 -40.84
CA ARG A 241 25.41 22.94 -42.21
C ARG A 241 25.34 24.07 -43.25
N LEU A 242 24.52 25.09 -42.98
CA LEU A 242 24.43 26.26 -43.84
C LEU A 242 25.76 26.99 -43.93
N GLN A 243 26.46 27.19 -42.83
CA GLN A 243 27.79 27.79 -42.78
C GLN A 243 28.81 27.01 -43.62
N GLN A 244 28.84 25.70 -43.50
CA GLN A 244 29.67 24.82 -44.29
C GLN A 244 29.37 24.97 -45.83
N SER A 245 28.08 25.00 -46.19
CA SER A 245 27.69 25.17 -47.60
C SER A 245 28.08 26.54 -48.16
N ILE A 246 28.02 27.60 -47.35
CA ILE A 246 28.50 28.94 -47.74
C ILE A 246 30.01 28.94 -47.95
N ASP A 247 30.76 28.32 -47.01
CA ASP A 247 32.22 28.24 -47.10
C ASP A 247 32.65 27.44 -48.35
N ASP A 248 31.98 26.34 -48.66
CA ASP A 248 32.27 25.53 -49.84
C ASP A 248 31.94 26.26 -51.13
N THR A 249 30.82 26.97 -51.19
CA THR A 249 30.42 27.78 -52.32
C THR A 249 31.41 28.93 -52.53
N THR A 250 31.85 29.60 -51.48
CA THR A 250 32.84 30.66 -51.50
C THR A 250 34.21 30.17 -52.04
N ARG A 251 34.62 28.98 -51.60
CA ARG A 251 35.84 28.32 -52.08
C ARG A 251 35.76 27.96 -53.56
N GLN A 252 34.62 27.51 -54.05
CA GLN A 252 34.40 27.22 -55.47
C GLN A 252 34.45 28.49 -56.29
N LEU A 253 33.81 29.55 -55.84
CA LEU A 253 33.83 30.86 -56.50
C LEU A 253 35.24 31.41 -56.61
N HIS A 254 36.05 31.33 -55.57
CA HIS A 254 37.46 31.73 -55.61
C HIS A 254 38.28 30.94 -56.67
N LYS A 255 38.08 29.62 -56.72
CA LYS A 255 38.71 28.75 -57.68
C LYS A 255 38.33 29.14 -59.13
N GLU A 256 37.07 29.46 -59.38
CA GLU A 256 36.60 29.90 -60.69
C GLU A 256 37.16 31.26 -61.05
N ILE A 257 37.24 32.20 -60.10
CA ILE A 257 37.87 33.51 -60.31
C ILE A 257 39.37 33.37 -60.68
N ASP A 258 40.10 32.53 -59.95
CA ASP A 258 41.51 32.29 -60.19
C ASP A 258 41.73 31.61 -61.55
N ARG A 259 40.88 30.68 -61.94
CA ARG A 259 40.90 30.00 -63.23
C ARG A 259 40.64 31.00 -64.36
N ASN A 260 39.68 31.92 -64.21
CA ASN A 260 39.38 32.95 -65.18
C ASN A 260 40.53 33.96 -65.31
N LYS A 261 41.21 34.34 -64.23
CA LYS A 261 42.41 35.19 -64.27
C LYS A 261 43.55 34.51 -65.03
N GLN A 262 43.76 33.20 -64.82
CA GLN A 262 44.78 32.44 -65.53
C GLN A 262 44.48 32.35 -67.04
N LEU A 263 43.19 32.15 -67.38
CA LEU A 263 42.76 32.11 -68.77
C LEU A 263 42.93 33.51 -69.46
N ALA A 264 42.61 34.60 -68.76
CA ALA A 264 42.84 35.97 -69.29
C ALA A 264 44.32 36.25 -69.51
N ALA A 265 45.18 35.87 -68.54
CA ALA A 265 46.62 36.03 -68.70
C ALA A 265 47.20 35.23 -69.88
N ARG A 266 46.64 34.08 -70.24
CA ARG A 266 47.05 33.28 -71.42
C ARG A 266 46.54 33.83 -72.76
N LEU A 267 45.55 34.69 -72.75
CA LEU A 267 45.02 35.35 -73.95
C LEU A 267 45.76 36.66 -74.27
N GLU A 268 46.53 37.22 -73.35
CA GLU A 268 47.35 38.37 -73.47
C GLU A 268 48.79 38.04 -73.91
N GLU A 269 49.21 36.77 -73.88
CA GLU A 269 50.44 36.25 -74.52
C GLU A 269 50.18 35.81 -75.97
#